data_7adb5e29a11a52ca1cd435bf2d026bb2
#
_entry.id   7adb5e29a11a52ca1cd435bf2d026bb2
#
_cell.length_a   1.000
_cell.length_b   1.000
_cell.length_c   1.000
_cell.angle_alpha   90.00
_cell.angle_beta   90.00
_cell.angle_gamma   90.00
#
_symmetry.space_group_name_H-M   'P 1'
#
loop_
_entity.id
_entity.type
_entity.pdbx_description
1 polymer ?
#
loop_
_entity_poly.entity_id
_entity_poly.type
_entity_poly.pdbx_seq_one_letter_code
_entity_poly.pdbx_strand_id
1 'polypeptide(L)'
;MEEATAIRKPIVIPPEHGRAYEMGRIRAIFKADAGETASRYAVSEWWLEPHTRGPGSHSHSEDHVFYVIAGTLSLRVNQDDWLQMSPGTYVVIPGGTPHDFQNQGSVPAGFIAFNSPGGFEERMADIAPALAAEDLRL
;
A
#
# COMPACT_ATOMS: atom_id res chain seq x y z
N MET A 1 -29.93 -0.14 -10.65
CA MET A 1 -29.45 -0.58 -10.03
C MET A 1 -28.86 -1.53 -9.51
N GLU A 2 -28.74 -1.91 -9.61
CA GLU A 2 -28.37 -2.62 -9.09
C GLU A 2 -27.44 -3.37 -8.47
N GLU A 3 -26.25 -3.13 -8.66
CA GLU A 3 -25.22 -3.84 -7.96
C GLU A 3 -25.41 -3.83 -6.50
N ALA A 4 -26.06 -2.76 -6.00
CA ALA A 4 -26.35 -2.59 -4.59
C ALA A 4 -27.20 -3.76 -4.05
N THR A 5 -27.91 -4.47 -4.92
CA THR A 5 -28.73 -5.59 -4.49
C THR A 5 -28.02 -6.94 -4.65
N ALA A 6 -26.83 -6.97 -5.21
CA ALA A 6 -26.10 -8.22 -5.39
C ALA A 6 -25.54 -8.70 -4.05
N ILE A 7 -25.70 -10.00 -3.76
CA ILE A 7 -25.14 -10.60 -2.57
C ILE A 7 -23.71 -10.99 -2.86
N ARG A 8 -22.78 -10.44 -2.08
CA ARG A 8 -21.38 -10.79 -2.19
C ARG A 8 -21.07 -11.87 -1.18
N LYS A 9 -20.22 -12.79 -1.58
CA LYS A 9 -19.80 -13.88 -0.70
C LYS A 9 -18.55 -13.46 0.06
N PRO A 10 -18.33 -13.98 1.27
CA PRO A 10 -17.06 -13.78 1.96
C PRO A 10 -15.91 -14.31 1.10
N ILE A 11 -14.80 -13.59 1.16
CA ILE A 11 -13.57 -13.99 0.46
C ILE A 11 -12.50 -14.18 1.52
N VAL A 12 -11.88 -15.35 1.52
CA VAL A 12 -10.81 -15.67 2.46
C VAL A 12 -9.52 -15.86 1.66
N ILE A 13 -8.56 -15.00 1.93
CA ILE A 13 -7.25 -15.05 1.26
C ILE A 13 -6.23 -15.51 2.29
N PRO A 14 -5.70 -16.73 2.15
CA PRO A 14 -4.73 -17.25 3.12
C PRO A 14 -3.43 -16.44 3.12
N PRO A 15 -2.59 -16.63 4.15
CA PRO A 15 -1.31 -15.93 4.20
C PRO A 15 -0.52 -16.10 2.90
N GLU A 16 0.06 -15.02 2.46
CA GLU A 16 0.91 -14.94 1.25
C GLU A 16 0.18 -15.18 -0.07
N HIS A 17 -1.12 -15.40 -0.04
CA HIS A 17 -1.92 -15.50 -1.27
C HIS A 17 -2.48 -14.11 -1.61
N GLY A 18 -2.87 -13.97 -2.87
CA GLY A 18 -3.40 -12.73 -3.43
C GLY A 18 -2.67 -12.44 -4.73
N ARG A 19 -2.78 -11.21 -5.20
CA ARG A 19 -2.12 -10.76 -6.42
C ARG A 19 -0.83 -10.05 -6.03
N ALA A 20 0.31 -10.72 -6.24
CA ALA A 20 1.61 -10.22 -5.81
C ALA A 20 2.29 -9.42 -6.91
N TYR A 21 2.94 -8.32 -6.51
CA TYR A 21 3.72 -7.47 -7.40
C TYR A 21 5.11 -7.31 -6.79
N GLU A 22 6.13 -7.79 -7.53
CA GLU A 22 7.52 -7.70 -7.08
C GLU A 22 8.15 -6.44 -7.67
N MET A 23 8.66 -5.60 -6.81
CA MET A 23 9.23 -4.30 -7.20
C MET A 23 10.67 -4.17 -6.71
N GLY A 24 11.43 -5.25 -6.82
CA GLY A 24 12.80 -5.29 -6.33
C GLY A 24 12.83 -5.39 -4.81
N ARG A 25 13.08 -4.29 -4.14
CA ARG A 25 13.17 -4.27 -2.68
C ARG A 25 11.82 -4.04 -1.99
N ILE A 26 10.76 -3.91 -2.77
CA ILE A 26 9.39 -3.73 -2.28
C ILE A 26 8.53 -4.82 -2.88
N ARG A 27 7.62 -5.37 -2.07
CA ARG A 27 6.67 -6.36 -2.53
C ARG A 27 5.28 -5.96 -2.04
N ALA A 28 4.29 -6.05 -2.93
CA ALA A 28 2.90 -5.79 -2.57
C ALA A 28 2.06 -7.02 -2.91
N ILE A 29 1.12 -7.37 -2.04
CA ILE A 29 0.18 -8.45 -2.27
C ILE A 29 -1.22 -7.86 -2.12
N PHE A 30 -1.96 -7.80 -3.22
CA PHE A 30 -3.32 -7.27 -3.21
C PHE A 30 -4.28 -8.36 -2.78
N LYS A 31 -5.02 -8.09 -1.71
CA LYS A 31 -5.93 -9.05 -1.08
C LYS A 31 -7.36 -8.84 -1.53
N ALA A 32 -7.77 -7.61 -1.81
CA ALA A 32 -9.10 -7.31 -2.30
C ALA A 32 -9.03 -6.16 -3.29
N ASP A 33 -9.58 -6.38 -4.48
CA ASP A 33 -9.61 -5.39 -5.55
C ASP A 33 -11.03 -4.86 -5.73
N ALA A 34 -11.18 -3.80 -6.53
CA ALA A 34 -12.46 -3.15 -6.76
C ALA A 34 -13.54 -4.13 -7.22
N GLY A 35 -13.18 -5.10 -8.07
CA GLY A 35 -14.14 -6.09 -8.55
C GLY A 35 -14.70 -6.99 -7.46
N GLU A 36 -14.01 -7.08 -6.33
CA GLU A 36 -14.41 -7.94 -5.21
C GLU A 36 -15.14 -7.16 -4.12
N THR A 37 -15.09 -5.83 -4.17
CA THR A 37 -15.62 -4.98 -3.11
C THR A 37 -16.70 -4.02 -3.60
N ALA A 38 -17.23 -4.24 -4.80
CA ALA A 38 -18.17 -3.32 -5.45
C ALA A 38 -17.57 -1.91 -5.54
N SER A 39 -16.28 -1.83 -5.86
CA SER A 39 -15.51 -0.59 -6.04
C SER A 39 -15.43 0.30 -4.79
N ARG A 40 -15.75 -0.25 -3.61
CA ARG A 40 -15.78 0.55 -2.38
C ARG A 40 -14.38 0.75 -1.80
N TYR A 41 -13.52 -0.26 -1.93
CA TYR A 41 -12.16 -0.20 -1.37
C TYR A 41 -11.27 -1.25 -2.03
N ALA A 42 -9.97 -1.11 -1.78
CA ALA A 42 -8.98 -2.14 -2.10
C ALA A 42 -8.10 -2.31 -0.86
N VAL A 43 -7.59 -3.52 -0.64
CA VAL A 43 -6.72 -3.83 0.50
C VAL A 43 -5.49 -4.54 -0.03
N SER A 44 -4.31 -4.08 0.42
CA SER A 44 -3.04 -4.69 0.03
C SER A 44 -2.08 -4.72 1.20
N GLU A 45 -1.13 -5.62 1.11
CA GLU A 45 -0.10 -5.81 2.12
C GLU A 45 1.24 -5.48 1.46
N TRP A 46 2.06 -4.64 2.12
CA TRP A 46 3.30 -4.13 1.55
C TRP A 46 4.46 -4.46 2.46
N TRP A 47 5.57 -4.86 1.85
CA TRP A 47 6.80 -5.20 2.55
C TRP A 47 7.98 -4.50 1.90
N LEU A 48 8.82 -3.87 2.72
CA LEU A 48 10.05 -3.21 2.29
C LEU A 48 11.22 -3.88 2.97
N GLU A 49 12.25 -4.21 2.19
CA GLU A 49 13.50 -4.70 2.76
C GLU A 49 14.18 -3.61 3.57
N PRO A 50 15.15 -3.97 4.44
CA PRO A 50 15.88 -2.95 5.19
C PRO A 50 16.53 -1.92 4.27
N HIS A 51 16.63 -0.68 4.74
CA HIS A 51 17.33 0.40 4.05
C HIS A 51 16.82 0.58 2.61
N THR A 52 15.51 0.71 2.48
CA THR A 52 14.84 0.82 1.19
C THR A 52 14.06 2.13 1.12
N ARG A 53 14.32 2.90 0.06
CA ARG A 53 13.51 4.08 -0.21
C ARG A 53 12.21 3.66 -0.90
N GLY A 54 11.19 4.50 -0.80
CA GLY A 54 9.92 4.24 -1.43
C GLY A 54 9.81 4.84 -2.82
N PRO A 55 8.58 5.03 -3.28
CA PRO A 55 8.31 5.49 -4.64
C PRO A 55 8.62 6.97 -4.87
N GLY A 56 8.93 7.73 -3.83
CA GLY A 56 9.04 9.17 -3.91
C GLY A 56 7.70 9.83 -3.61
N SER A 57 7.72 11.14 -3.42
CA SER A 57 6.51 11.87 -3.09
C SER A 57 5.50 11.78 -4.23
N HIS A 58 4.28 11.39 -3.91
CA HIS A 58 3.21 11.21 -4.89
C HIS A 58 1.86 11.40 -4.20
N SER A 59 0.82 11.59 -5.00
CA SER A 59 -0.54 11.71 -4.47
C SER A 59 -1.51 10.99 -5.39
N HIS A 60 -2.65 10.62 -4.84
CA HIS A 60 -3.74 10.02 -5.62
C HIS A 60 -5.07 10.52 -5.07
N SER A 61 -6.12 10.30 -5.86
CA SER A 61 -7.46 10.77 -5.47
C SER A 61 -8.08 9.93 -4.36
N GLU A 62 -7.65 8.66 -4.20
CA GLU A 62 -8.18 7.79 -3.16
C GLU A 62 -7.66 8.21 -1.79
N ASP A 63 -8.47 7.97 -0.75
CA ASP A 63 -7.97 7.99 0.61
C ASP A 63 -7.14 6.75 0.83
N HIS A 64 -6.06 6.89 1.58
CA HIS A 64 -5.22 5.78 1.98
C HIS A 64 -5.22 5.65 3.49
N VAL A 65 -5.28 4.41 3.96
CA VAL A 65 -5.07 4.08 5.36
C VAL A 65 -3.91 3.10 5.41
N PHE A 66 -2.92 3.39 6.24
CA PHE A 66 -1.81 2.46 6.48
C PHE A 66 -1.88 1.98 7.92
N TYR A 67 -1.69 0.68 8.10
CA TYR A 67 -1.59 0.07 9.42
C TYR A 67 -0.29 -0.74 9.46
N VAL A 68 0.66 -0.31 10.30
CA VAL A 68 1.98 -0.94 10.36
C VAL A 68 1.88 -2.25 11.13
N ILE A 69 2.42 -3.32 10.56
CA ILE A 69 2.36 -4.66 11.17
C ILE A 69 3.72 -5.21 11.55
N ALA A 70 4.82 -4.68 11.00
CA ALA A 70 6.16 -5.18 11.33
C ALA A 70 7.20 -4.10 11.05
N GLY A 71 8.27 -4.12 11.83
CA GLY A 71 9.38 -3.19 11.65
C GLY A 71 8.99 -1.75 11.97
N THR A 72 9.67 -0.81 11.34
CA THR A 72 9.37 0.62 11.47
C THR A 72 9.20 1.19 10.08
N LEU A 73 8.02 1.71 9.78
CA LEU A 73 7.77 2.38 8.52
C LEU A 73 7.98 3.87 8.70
N SER A 74 8.79 4.48 7.84
CA SER A 74 8.96 5.92 7.82
C SER A 74 7.97 6.51 6.84
N LEU A 75 7.23 7.53 7.27
CA LEU A 75 6.23 8.20 6.43
C LEU A 75 6.53 9.69 6.39
N ARG A 76 6.44 10.26 5.20
CA ARG A 76 6.54 11.70 5.02
C ARG A 76 5.25 12.18 4.35
N VAL A 77 4.61 13.18 4.97
CA VAL A 77 3.40 13.78 4.44
C VAL A 77 3.73 15.21 4.05
N ASN A 78 3.37 15.61 2.85
CA ASN A 78 3.75 16.90 2.26
C ASN A 78 5.28 17.03 2.26
N GLN A 79 5.81 18.14 2.77
CA GLN A 79 7.24 18.36 2.90
C GLN A 79 7.69 18.31 4.36
N ASP A 80 6.86 17.74 5.22
CA ASP A 80 7.15 17.69 6.65
C ASP A 80 8.25 16.65 6.93
N ASP A 81 8.69 16.59 8.20
CA ASP A 81 9.72 15.64 8.61
C ASP A 81 9.20 14.21 8.52
N TRP A 82 10.11 13.27 8.35
CA TRP A 82 9.77 11.85 8.35
C TRP A 82 9.28 11.42 9.72
N LEU A 83 8.14 10.74 9.74
CA LEU A 83 7.58 10.14 10.95
C LEU A 83 7.99 8.67 11.01
N GLN A 84 8.42 8.22 12.18
CA GLN A 84 8.79 6.82 12.39
C GLN A 84 7.60 6.11 13.02
N MET A 85 7.07 5.10 12.35
CA MET A 85 5.84 4.43 12.78
C MET A 85 6.12 2.98 13.13
N SER A 86 5.92 2.65 14.40
CA SER A 86 6.07 1.28 14.93
C SER A 86 4.83 0.44 14.64
N PRO A 87 4.93 -0.90 14.79
CA PRO A 87 3.76 -1.77 14.61
C PRO A 87 2.59 -1.34 15.49
N GLY A 88 1.40 -1.35 14.90
CA GLY A 88 0.19 -0.84 15.55
C GLY A 88 -0.13 0.60 15.22
N THR A 89 0.77 1.32 14.56
CA THR A 89 0.50 2.69 14.13
C THR A 89 -0.48 2.68 12.95
N TYR A 90 -1.45 3.56 13.04
CA TYR A 90 -2.51 3.72 12.06
C TYR A 90 -2.46 5.15 11.54
N VAL A 91 -2.48 5.32 10.22
CA VAL A 91 -2.48 6.66 9.64
C VAL A 91 -3.50 6.76 8.52
N VAL A 92 -4.19 7.89 8.48
CA VAL A 92 -5.14 8.21 7.41
C VAL A 92 -4.52 9.31 6.56
N ILE A 93 -4.41 9.06 5.27
CA ILE A 93 -3.89 10.01 4.30
C ILE A 93 -5.04 10.36 3.35
N PRO A 94 -5.65 11.53 3.52
CA PRO A 94 -6.76 11.92 2.65
C PRO A 94 -6.33 12.03 1.20
N GLY A 95 -7.25 11.76 0.30
CA GLY A 95 -6.99 11.89 -1.14
C GLY A 95 -6.42 13.24 -1.50
N GLY A 96 -5.47 13.24 -2.41
CA GLY A 96 -4.79 14.45 -2.86
C GLY A 96 -3.61 14.89 -2.00
N THR A 97 -3.36 14.24 -0.88
CA THR A 97 -2.25 14.59 0.00
C THR A 97 -0.95 13.93 -0.49
N PRO A 98 0.09 14.72 -0.82
CA PRO A 98 1.38 14.12 -1.20
C PRO A 98 1.99 13.37 -0.04
N HIS A 99 2.54 12.19 -0.33
CA HIS A 99 3.15 11.35 0.70
C HIS A 99 4.21 10.44 0.10
N ASP A 100 5.07 9.93 0.97
CA ASP A 100 6.11 8.99 0.61
C ASP A 100 6.40 8.11 1.83
N PHE A 101 6.89 6.90 1.59
CA PHE A 101 7.23 5.98 2.67
C PHE A 101 8.56 5.31 2.37
N GLN A 102 9.26 4.93 3.44
CA GLN A 102 10.58 4.29 3.37
C GLN A 102 10.73 3.31 4.52
N ASN A 103 11.68 2.39 4.37
CA ASN A 103 12.20 1.63 5.48
C ASN A 103 13.63 2.07 5.74
N GLN A 104 13.83 2.91 6.77
CA GLN A 104 15.15 3.41 7.15
C GLN A 104 15.83 2.48 8.16
N GLY A 105 15.15 1.42 8.56
CA GLY A 105 15.64 0.50 9.59
C GLY A 105 16.41 -0.68 9.03
N SER A 106 16.84 -1.55 9.93
CA SER A 106 17.68 -2.71 9.62
C SER A 106 16.91 -4.03 9.57
N VAL A 107 15.59 -3.99 9.73
CA VAL A 107 14.71 -5.17 9.61
C VAL A 107 13.60 -4.85 8.62
N PRO A 108 12.97 -5.87 8.01
CA PRO A 108 11.88 -5.61 7.08
C PRO A 108 10.74 -4.82 7.73
N ALA A 109 10.12 -3.95 6.97
CA ALA A 109 8.94 -3.20 7.41
C ALA A 109 7.74 -3.64 6.61
N GLY A 110 6.62 -3.87 7.30
CA GLY A 110 5.39 -4.31 6.67
C GLY A 110 4.20 -3.49 7.12
N PHE A 111 3.28 -3.25 6.19
CA PHE A 111 2.04 -2.54 6.52
C PHE A 111 0.90 -2.99 5.63
N ILE A 112 -0.32 -2.81 6.13
CA ILE A 112 -1.54 -3.02 5.37
C ILE A 112 -1.97 -1.67 4.82
N ALA A 113 -2.32 -1.63 3.54
CA ALA A 113 -2.88 -0.44 2.90
C ALA A 113 -4.33 -0.69 2.55
N PHE A 114 -5.18 0.25 2.90
CA PHE A 114 -6.58 0.26 2.56
C PHE A 114 -6.83 1.53 1.74
N ASN A 115 -7.45 1.40 0.58
CA ASN A 115 -7.71 2.51 -0.32
C ASN A 115 -9.20 2.63 -0.58
N SER A 116 -9.75 3.82 -0.55
CA SER A 116 -11.15 4.06 -0.86
C SER A 116 -11.29 5.31 -1.71
N PRO A 117 -12.05 5.23 -2.83
CA PRO A 117 -12.69 4.03 -3.39
C PRO A 117 -11.66 3.01 -3.89
N GLY A 118 -12.13 1.86 -4.35
CA GLY A 118 -11.28 0.85 -4.94
C GLY A 118 -10.77 1.25 -6.30
N GLY A 119 -9.85 0.44 -6.87
CA GLY A 119 -9.32 0.67 -8.20
C GLY A 119 -7.83 1.00 -8.23
N PHE A 120 -7.21 1.20 -7.07
CA PHE A 120 -5.78 1.51 -7.03
C PHE A 120 -4.95 0.41 -7.66
N GLU A 121 -5.40 -0.85 -7.55
CA GLU A 121 -4.70 -2.00 -8.12
C GLU A 121 -4.46 -1.83 -9.63
N GLU A 122 -5.29 -1.06 -10.33
CA GLU A 122 -5.14 -0.88 -11.77
C GLU A 122 -3.87 -0.09 -12.12
N ARG A 123 -3.36 0.68 -11.18
CA ARG A 123 -2.12 1.45 -11.38
C ARG A 123 -0.88 0.59 -11.22
N MET A 124 -1.02 -0.59 -10.63
CA MET A 124 0.13 -1.47 -10.37
C MET A 124 0.76 -1.97 -11.66
N ALA A 125 0.01 -2.03 -12.76
CA ALA A 125 0.56 -2.40 -14.05
C ALA A 125 1.69 -1.44 -14.48
N ASP A 126 1.60 -0.17 -14.09
CA ASP A 126 2.61 0.84 -14.39
C ASP A 126 3.60 1.01 -13.24
N ILE A 127 3.10 0.99 -12.00
CA ILE A 127 3.91 1.24 -10.81
C ILE A 127 4.96 0.15 -10.60
N ALA A 128 4.56 -1.11 -10.71
CA ALA A 128 5.45 -2.22 -10.36
C ALA A 128 6.68 -2.29 -11.29
N PRO A 129 6.53 -2.24 -12.63
CA PRO A 129 7.71 -2.25 -13.50
C PRO A 129 8.60 -1.03 -13.30
N ALA A 130 8.00 0.14 -13.04
CA ALA A 130 8.77 1.37 -12.86
C ALA A 130 9.65 1.29 -11.62
N LEU A 131 9.09 0.82 -10.50
CA LEU A 131 9.87 0.68 -9.27
C LEU A 131 10.90 -0.45 -9.36
N ALA A 132 10.54 -1.55 -10.05
CA ALA A 132 11.48 -2.66 -10.22
C ALA A 132 12.72 -2.25 -11.02
N ALA A 133 12.62 -1.21 -11.85
CA ALA A 133 13.72 -0.73 -12.67
C ALA A 133 14.63 0.25 -11.93
N GLU A 134 14.26 0.70 -10.73
CA GLU A 134 15.02 1.68 -9.97
C GLU A 134 15.87 1.02 -8.90
N ASP A 135 16.95 1.71 -8.52
CA ASP A 135 17.74 1.30 -7.36
C ASP A 135 17.10 1.92 -6.12
N LEU A 136 16.39 1.09 -5.34
CA LEU A 136 15.65 1.55 -4.17
C LEU A 136 16.46 1.50 -2.88
N ARG A 137 17.76 1.24 -2.93
CA ARG A 137 18.57 1.25 -1.71
C ARG A 137 18.75 2.66 -1.20
N LEU A 138 18.62 2.81 0.11
CA LEU A 138 18.94 4.06 0.79
C LEU A 138 20.45 4.23 0.94
#